data_d75c13e169a3cbb41a59e00819e0e98c
#
_entry.id   d75c13e169a3cbb41a59e00819e0e98c
#
_cell.length_a   1.000
_cell.length_b   1.000
_cell.length_c   1.000
_cell.angle_alpha   90.00
_cell.angle_beta   90.00
_cell.angle_gamma   90.00
#
_symmetry.space_group_name_H-M   'P 1'
#
loop_
_entity.id
_entity.type
_entity.pdbx_description
1 polymer ?
#
loop_
_entity_poly.entity_id
_entity_poly.type
_entity_poly.pdbx_seq_one_letter_code
_entity_poly.pdbx_strand_id
1 'polypeptide(L)'
;MKLRSVAHGIATAMMVTVLAACGGGSQQTELAGDWDGIVAAAKDEGSLTLYTSAGTAPSEALVRGFENKYGIDVTLVRGIDSELLPKVETELGINRGIADVFITSDQTWVESHPEAVMNIEGPSVHDVAYAASENAPGGTWAATHAFVAALSWNTDLVDTAPTSAADLLSPELAGGRIGLPNPDTSPSIVQFYANMEKAQGPDFLERLAAQKPRIYSSTATVMQAIASGEIAISPYTQPMVDEKAAGAPVDYVIPEGAWGASSFGGVLTTAPNPNAGQLFLDYLLSREGQSAFTAPKYATPRTDVDGAAAAFEQITLTDGYPEQDKVADFRARFKSLMF
;
A
#
# COMPACT_ATOMS: atom_id res chain seq x y z
N MET A 1 -89.31 46.27 -9.62
CA MET A 1 -88.29 46.01 -10.65
C MET A 1 -87.04 45.67 -9.88
N LYS A 2 -86.58 44.42 -9.87
CA LYS A 2 -85.50 43.90 -9.06
C LYS A 2 -84.21 43.79 -9.88
N LEU A 3 -83.16 44.53 -9.56
CA LEU A 3 -81.84 44.37 -10.10
C LEU A 3 -81.16 43.17 -9.38
N ARG A 4 -80.71 42.27 -10.15
CA ARG A 4 -79.75 41.16 -9.69
C ARG A 4 -78.33 41.59 -10.01
N SER A 5 -77.55 41.77 -8.93
CA SER A 5 -76.08 41.92 -9.04
C SER A 5 -75.42 40.56 -9.22
N VAL A 6 -74.57 40.42 -10.26
CA VAL A 6 -73.71 39.29 -10.52
C VAL A 6 -72.32 39.62 -9.98
N ALA A 7 -71.90 38.87 -9.00
CA ALA A 7 -70.54 38.97 -8.45
C ALA A 7 -69.60 38.08 -9.30
N HIS A 8 -68.57 38.69 -9.90
CA HIS A 8 -67.49 37.97 -10.58
C HIS A 8 -66.37 37.73 -9.55
N GLY A 9 -66.17 36.47 -9.25
CA GLY A 9 -64.99 36.03 -8.45
C GLY A 9 -63.77 35.92 -9.36
N ILE A 10 -62.76 36.73 -9.08
CA ILE A 10 -61.44 36.64 -9.71
C ILE A 10 -60.63 35.64 -8.90
N ALA A 11 -60.38 34.47 -9.51
CA ALA A 11 -59.44 33.46 -8.97
C ALA A 11 -58.01 33.86 -9.33
N THR A 12 -57.26 34.37 -8.37
CA THR A 12 -55.83 34.66 -8.53
C THR A 12 -55.05 33.31 -8.43
N ALA A 13 -54.61 32.82 -9.54
CA ALA A 13 -53.68 31.68 -9.58
C ALA A 13 -52.29 32.14 -9.17
N MET A 14 -51.87 31.73 -7.98
CA MET A 14 -50.52 31.96 -7.48
C MET A 14 -49.56 30.96 -8.13
N MET A 15 -48.82 31.43 -9.14
CA MET A 15 -47.79 30.65 -9.85
C MET A 15 -46.55 30.63 -8.93
N VAL A 16 -46.33 29.51 -8.21
CA VAL A 16 -45.10 29.28 -7.47
C VAL A 16 -44.00 28.93 -8.47
N THR A 17 -43.17 29.90 -8.77
CA THR A 17 -41.95 29.71 -9.55
C THR A 17 -40.92 29.04 -8.63
N VAL A 18 -40.72 27.73 -8.79
CA VAL A 18 -39.57 27.01 -8.18
C VAL A 18 -38.34 27.47 -8.94
N LEU A 19 -37.57 28.38 -8.38
CA LEU A 19 -36.19 28.62 -8.82
C LEU A 19 -35.36 27.40 -8.41
N ALA A 20 -35.09 26.52 -9.37
CA ALA A 20 -34.02 25.57 -9.25
C ALA A 20 -32.72 26.37 -9.23
N ALA A 21 -32.18 26.60 -8.04
CA ALA A 21 -30.84 27.10 -7.85
C ALA A 21 -29.89 25.99 -8.27
N CYS A 22 -29.32 26.08 -9.47
CA CYS A 22 -28.11 25.33 -9.83
C CYS A 22 -26.93 25.88 -9.03
N GLY A 23 -26.88 25.53 -7.75
CA GLY A 23 -25.68 25.61 -6.93
C GLY A 23 -24.87 24.36 -7.17
N GLY A 24 -23.86 24.42 -8.05
CA GLY A 24 -22.86 23.38 -8.19
C GLY A 24 -21.90 23.42 -6.98
N GLY A 25 -22.39 23.13 -5.79
CA GLY A 25 -21.59 22.69 -4.67
C GLY A 25 -21.52 21.18 -4.76
N SER A 26 -20.34 20.60 -4.86
CA SER A 26 -20.13 19.18 -4.63
C SER A 26 -20.65 18.88 -3.22
N GLN A 27 -21.85 18.27 -3.11
CA GLN A 27 -22.26 17.68 -1.85
C GLN A 27 -21.30 16.52 -1.62
N GLN A 28 -20.47 16.63 -0.57
CA GLN A 28 -19.80 15.45 -0.03
C GLN A 28 -20.90 14.45 0.32
N THR A 29 -20.82 13.26 -0.24
CA THR A 29 -21.73 12.18 0.12
C THR A 29 -21.41 11.79 1.56
N GLU A 30 -22.41 11.81 2.43
CA GLU A 30 -22.25 11.39 3.83
C GLU A 30 -22.29 9.85 3.91
N LEU A 31 -21.56 9.28 4.87
CA LEU A 31 -21.67 7.86 5.18
C LEU A 31 -23.08 7.53 5.67
N ALA A 32 -23.63 6.42 5.20
CA ALA A 32 -24.86 5.87 5.74
C ALA A 32 -24.68 5.45 7.21
N GLY A 33 -25.76 5.52 8.00
CA GLY A 33 -25.64 5.47 9.46
C GLY A 33 -25.27 4.12 10.08
N ASP A 34 -25.36 3.00 9.34
CA ASP A 34 -24.94 1.67 9.77
C ASP A 34 -24.33 0.87 8.61
N TRP A 35 -23.72 -0.27 8.92
CA TRP A 35 -23.00 -1.05 7.90
C TRP A 35 -23.91 -1.54 6.76
N ASP A 36 -25.11 -1.99 7.05
CA ASP A 36 -26.08 -2.43 6.02
C ASP A 36 -26.47 -1.24 5.11
N GLY A 37 -26.62 -0.05 5.69
CA GLY A 37 -26.83 1.20 4.97
C GLY A 37 -25.63 1.56 4.10
N ILE A 38 -24.41 1.44 4.61
CA ILE A 38 -23.17 1.67 3.85
C ILE A 38 -23.11 0.72 2.64
N VAL A 39 -23.37 -0.58 2.84
CA VAL A 39 -23.38 -1.56 1.75
C VAL A 39 -24.44 -1.23 0.69
N ALA A 40 -25.62 -0.77 1.09
CA ALA A 40 -26.68 -0.37 0.16
C ALA A 40 -26.29 0.90 -0.60
N ALA A 41 -25.81 1.92 0.09
CA ALA A 41 -25.35 3.19 -0.52
C ALA A 41 -24.16 3.00 -1.45
N ALA A 42 -23.21 2.12 -1.11
CA ALA A 42 -22.09 1.76 -1.97
C ALA A 42 -22.53 1.21 -3.33
N LYS A 43 -23.59 0.39 -3.36
CA LYS A 43 -24.17 -0.13 -4.61
C LYS A 43 -24.85 0.95 -5.42
N ASP A 44 -25.46 1.93 -4.75
CA ASP A 44 -26.09 3.08 -5.44
C ASP A 44 -25.02 4.05 -5.98
N GLU A 45 -23.87 4.22 -5.29
CA GLU A 45 -22.70 4.95 -5.78
C GLU A 45 -22.11 4.26 -7.03
N GLY A 46 -22.07 2.94 -7.06
CA GLY A 46 -21.81 2.09 -8.22
C GLY A 46 -20.36 2.10 -8.73
N SER A 47 -19.50 2.96 -8.20
CA SER A 47 -18.09 3.04 -8.57
C SER A 47 -17.23 3.68 -7.48
N LEU A 48 -15.91 3.44 -7.55
CA LEU A 48 -14.92 4.14 -6.74
C LEU A 48 -13.59 4.30 -7.47
N THR A 49 -12.75 5.21 -7.00
CA THR A 49 -11.37 5.39 -7.47
C THR A 49 -10.39 5.00 -6.36
N LEU A 50 -9.51 4.04 -6.69
CA LEU A 50 -8.42 3.60 -5.84
C LEU A 50 -7.10 4.22 -6.29
N TYR A 51 -6.45 5.02 -5.44
CA TYR A 51 -5.05 5.40 -5.59
C TYR A 51 -4.17 4.45 -4.78
N THR A 52 -3.11 3.89 -5.40
CA THR A 52 -2.24 2.95 -4.68
C THR A 52 -0.81 2.94 -5.21
N SER A 53 0.15 2.83 -4.29
CA SER A 53 1.56 2.57 -4.60
C SER A 53 1.92 1.07 -4.65
N ALA A 54 0.97 0.18 -4.32
CA ALA A 54 1.17 -1.27 -4.41
C ALA A 54 1.43 -1.75 -5.85
N GLY A 55 1.94 -2.96 -5.99
CA GLY A 55 2.25 -3.59 -7.28
C GLY A 55 1.02 -3.76 -8.17
N THR A 56 1.22 -3.71 -9.50
CA THR A 56 0.13 -3.78 -10.48
C THR A 56 -0.68 -5.07 -10.35
N ALA A 57 -0.05 -6.23 -10.43
CA ALA A 57 -0.76 -7.52 -10.43
C ALA A 57 -1.55 -7.78 -9.13
N PRO A 58 -1.01 -7.54 -7.91
CA PRO A 58 -1.80 -7.61 -6.68
C PRO A 58 -2.99 -6.65 -6.65
N SER A 59 -2.80 -5.39 -7.08
CA SER A 59 -3.87 -4.38 -7.11
C SER A 59 -4.99 -4.78 -8.06
N GLU A 60 -4.65 -5.28 -9.26
CA GLU A 60 -5.63 -5.79 -10.22
C GLU A 60 -6.37 -7.04 -9.73
N ALA A 61 -5.70 -7.93 -8.99
CA ALA A 61 -6.34 -9.11 -8.40
C ALA A 61 -7.35 -8.71 -7.33
N LEU A 62 -7.00 -7.76 -6.47
CA LEU A 62 -7.91 -7.18 -5.47
C LEU A 62 -9.13 -6.54 -6.11
N VAL A 63 -8.90 -5.67 -7.11
CA VAL A 63 -9.98 -4.97 -7.85
C VAL A 63 -10.93 -5.98 -8.48
N ARG A 64 -10.41 -6.95 -9.24
CA ARG A 64 -11.25 -7.99 -9.85
C ARG A 64 -12.08 -8.77 -8.84
N GLY A 65 -11.50 -9.09 -7.67
CA GLY A 65 -12.22 -9.79 -6.61
C GLY A 65 -13.39 -8.96 -6.07
N PHE A 66 -13.15 -7.68 -5.82
CA PHE A 66 -14.16 -6.74 -5.34
C PHE A 66 -15.29 -6.53 -6.37
N GLU A 67 -14.95 -6.23 -7.63
CA GLU A 67 -15.90 -6.04 -8.73
C GLU A 67 -16.78 -7.28 -8.93
N ASN A 68 -16.17 -8.46 -8.94
CA ASN A 68 -16.92 -9.73 -9.07
C ASN A 68 -17.90 -9.98 -7.92
N LYS A 69 -17.54 -9.57 -6.71
CA LYS A 69 -18.34 -9.81 -5.51
C LYS A 69 -19.49 -8.83 -5.36
N TYR A 70 -19.24 -7.55 -5.62
CA TYR A 70 -20.18 -6.48 -5.31
C TYR A 70 -20.82 -5.83 -6.53
N GLY A 71 -20.24 -6.00 -7.73
CA GLY A 71 -20.73 -5.37 -8.96
C GLY A 71 -20.51 -3.85 -8.99
N ILE A 72 -19.51 -3.35 -8.26
CA ILE A 72 -19.12 -1.94 -8.17
C ILE A 72 -17.83 -1.76 -8.95
N ASP A 73 -17.80 -0.81 -9.89
CA ASP A 73 -16.62 -0.57 -10.75
C ASP A 73 -15.50 0.14 -9.98
N VAL A 74 -14.25 -0.27 -10.21
CA VAL A 74 -13.07 0.34 -9.58
C VAL A 74 -12.14 0.95 -10.61
N THR A 75 -11.99 2.28 -10.56
CA THR A 75 -10.94 2.98 -11.32
C THR A 75 -9.62 2.87 -10.56
N LEU A 76 -8.71 2.03 -11.06
CA LEU A 76 -7.38 1.85 -10.47
C LEU A 76 -6.39 2.89 -11.00
N VAL A 77 -5.88 3.75 -10.13
CA VAL A 77 -4.80 4.71 -10.42
C VAL A 77 -3.56 4.29 -9.62
N ARG A 78 -2.58 3.75 -10.32
CA ARG A 78 -1.33 3.32 -9.72
C ARG A 78 -0.21 4.32 -9.99
N GLY A 79 0.59 4.61 -8.97
CA GLY A 79 1.80 5.44 -9.06
C GLY A 79 2.73 5.15 -7.90
N ILE A 80 3.89 5.78 -7.87
CA ILE A 80 4.76 5.79 -6.68
C ILE A 80 4.26 6.86 -5.70
N ASP A 81 4.58 6.74 -4.41
CA ASP A 81 4.11 7.68 -3.39
C ASP A 81 4.46 9.13 -3.72
N SER A 82 5.67 9.40 -4.24
CA SER A 82 6.08 10.76 -4.64
C SER A 82 5.25 11.38 -5.79
N GLU A 83 4.49 10.58 -6.55
CA GLU A 83 3.57 11.04 -7.60
C GLU A 83 2.12 11.14 -7.08
N LEU A 84 1.71 10.25 -6.16
CA LEU A 84 0.35 10.20 -5.66
C LEU A 84 0.11 11.18 -4.51
N LEU A 85 1.06 11.32 -3.58
CA LEU A 85 0.93 12.22 -2.43
C LEU A 85 0.58 13.67 -2.80
N PRO A 86 1.27 14.34 -3.77
CA PRO A 86 0.90 15.70 -4.16
C PRO A 86 -0.50 15.82 -4.75
N LYS A 87 -1.02 14.74 -5.38
CA LYS A 87 -2.41 14.72 -5.89
C LYS A 87 -3.39 14.67 -4.73
N VAL A 88 -3.18 13.73 -3.78
CA VAL A 88 -4.01 13.60 -2.59
C VAL A 88 -4.00 14.89 -1.77
N GLU A 89 -2.84 15.50 -1.52
CA GLU A 89 -2.72 16.78 -0.82
C GLU A 89 -3.48 17.92 -1.53
N THR A 90 -3.42 17.94 -2.87
CA THR A 90 -4.18 18.93 -3.67
C THR A 90 -5.68 18.72 -3.50
N GLU A 91 -6.15 17.47 -3.60
CA GLU A 91 -7.57 17.11 -3.45
C GLU A 91 -8.10 17.45 -2.05
N LEU A 92 -7.32 17.13 -1.00
CA LEU A 92 -7.63 17.52 0.39
C LEU A 92 -7.66 19.03 0.57
N GLY A 93 -6.66 19.74 0.02
CA GLY A 93 -6.51 21.19 0.17
C GLY A 93 -7.66 21.98 -0.47
N ILE A 94 -8.26 21.49 -1.56
CA ILE A 94 -9.43 22.14 -2.22
C ILE A 94 -10.77 21.54 -1.77
N ASN A 95 -10.74 20.58 -0.83
CA ASN A 95 -11.91 19.84 -0.36
C ASN A 95 -12.74 19.21 -1.50
N ARG A 96 -12.06 18.62 -2.49
CA ARG A 96 -12.68 17.97 -3.65
C ARG A 96 -11.80 16.83 -4.12
N GLY A 97 -12.22 15.60 -3.80
CA GLY A 97 -11.53 14.39 -4.16
C GLY A 97 -11.83 13.87 -5.57
N ILE A 98 -10.91 13.11 -6.09
CA ILE A 98 -11.07 12.17 -7.21
C ILE A 98 -10.91 10.76 -6.64
N ALA A 99 -9.94 10.57 -5.75
CA ALA A 99 -9.75 9.32 -5.07
C ALA A 99 -10.74 9.13 -3.91
N ASP A 100 -11.28 7.92 -3.82
CA ASP A 100 -12.09 7.47 -2.70
C ASP A 100 -11.24 6.77 -1.65
N VAL A 101 -10.37 5.85 -2.12
CA VAL A 101 -9.46 5.08 -1.28
C VAL A 101 -8.02 5.38 -1.68
N PHE A 102 -7.16 5.57 -0.69
CA PHE A 102 -5.72 5.75 -0.88
C PHE A 102 -4.94 4.71 -0.09
N ILE A 103 -4.00 4.03 -0.76
CA ILE A 103 -3.05 3.08 -0.16
C ILE A 103 -1.64 3.58 -0.43
N THR A 104 -0.87 3.81 0.62
CA THR A 104 0.50 4.35 0.57
C THR A 104 1.45 3.59 1.48
N SER A 105 2.72 3.58 1.13
CA SER A 105 3.82 3.09 1.98
C SER A 105 4.54 4.21 2.74
N ASP A 106 4.13 5.47 2.57
CA ASP A 106 4.72 6.59 3.30
C ASP A 106 4.11 6.74 4.69
N GLN A 107 4.66 6.01 5.64
CA GLN A 107 4.22 6.03 7.04
C GLN A 107 4.37 7.42 7.67
N THR A 108 5.39 8.20 7.30
CA THR A 108 5.59 9.55 7.84
C THR A 108 4.44 10.47 7.45
N TRP A 109 4.00 10.38 6.19
CA TRP A 109 2.84 11.13 5.71
C TRP A 109 1.56 10.68 6.42
N VAL A 110 1.35 9.38 6.55
CA VAL A 110 0.19 8.80 7.26
C VAL A 110 0.13 9.28 8.72
N GLU A 111 1.24 9.23 9.44
CA GLU A 111 1.33 9.69 10.85
C GLU A 111 1.07 11.20 11.01
N SER A 112 1.44 12.00 10.01
CA SER A 112 1.24 13.45 10.03
C SER A 112 -0.14 13.89 9.52
N HIS A 113 -0.93 12.99 8.92
CA HIS A 113 -2.25 13.29 8.33
C HIS A 113 -3.35 12.30 8.80
N PRO A 114 -3.55 12.12 10.11
CA PRO A 114 -4.62 11.24 10.60
C PRO A 114 -6.01 11.73 10.19
N GLU A 115 -6.17 13.06 9.98
CA GLU A 115 -7.41 13.69 9.54
C GLU A 115 -7.70 13.57 8.05
N ALA A 116 -6.77 13.07 7.24
CA ALA A 116 -6.95 12.91 5.80
C ALA A 116 -7.97 11.83 5.44
N VAL A 117 -8.22 10.90 6.35
CA VAL A 117 -9.13 9.77 6.15
C VAL A 117 -10.27 9.75 7.15
N MET A 118 -11.35 9.12 6.74
CA MET A 118 -12.51 8.85 7.60
C MET A 118 -12.19 7.74 8.60
N ASN A 119 -12.98 7.63 9.67
CA ASN A 119 -12.98 6.43 10.50
C ASN A 119 -13.30 5.22 9.63
N ILE A 120 -12.65 4.11 9.91
CA ILE A 120 -12.89 2.87 9.19
C ILE A 120 -14.13 2.20 9.75
N GLU A 121 -15.05 1.90 8.86
CA GLU A 121 -16.27 1.16 9.16
C GLU A 121 -16.17 -0.27 8.62
N GLY A 122 -17.02 -1.16 9.13
CA GLY A 122 -17.14 -2.54 8.65
C GLY A 122 -16.60 -3.59 9.60
N PRO A 123 -17.01 -4.85 9.37
CA PRO A 123 -16.68 -5.96 10.26
C PRO A 123 -15.21 -6.41 10.18
N SER A 124 -14.55 -6.26 9.04
CA SER A 124 -13.21 -6.85 8.80
C SER A 124 -12.14 -6.22 9.66
N VAL A 125 -12.21 -4.90 9.94
CA VAL A 125 -11.26 -4.19 10.81
C VAL A 125 -11.35 -4.64 12.26
N HIS A 126 -12.52 -5.17 12.67
CA HIS A 126 -12.77 -5.67 14.03
C HIS A 126 -12.62 -7.19 14.14
N ASP A 127 -12.26 -7.86 13.04
CA ASP A 127 -12.04 -9.30 13.04
C ASP A 127 -10.80 -9.65 13.87
N VAL A 128 -10.91 -10.63 14.75
CA VAL A 128 -9.82 -11.09 15.63
C VAL A 128 -8.61 -11.63 14.85
N ALA A 129 -8.81 -12.06 13.61
CA ALA A 129 -7.72 -12.50 12.73
C ALA A 129 -6.96 -11.33 12.09
N TYR A 130 -7.46 -10.10 12.18
CA TYR A 130 -6.79 -8.90 11.70
C TYR A 130 -5.95 -8.29 12.82
N ALA A 131 -4.64 -8.56 12.81
CA ALA A 131 -3.72 -8.20 13.89
C ALA A 131 -3.21 -6.74 13.83
N ALA A 132 -3.60 -5.96 12.82
CA ALA A 132 -2.98 -4.66 12.56
C ALA A 132 -3.54 -3.48 13.37
N SER A 133 -4.51 -3.70 14.24
CA SER A 133 -5.06 -2.63 15.11
C SER A 133 -4.03 -1.99 16.06
N GLU A 134 -2.95 -2.69 16.36
CA GLU A 134 -1.85 -2.18 17.18
C GLU A 134 -0.80 -1.39 16.37
N ASN A 135 -0.81 -1.52 15.02
CA ASN A 135 0.20 -0.97 14.13
C ASN A 135 -0.32 0.15 13.20
N ALA A 136 -1.60 0.48 13.26
CA ALA A 136 -2.16 1.54 12.44
C ALA A 136 -1.92 2.91 13.09
N PRO A 137 -1.17 3.82 12.46
CA PRO A 137 -0.95 5.17 12.98
C PRO A 137 -2.26 5.89 13.26
N GLY A 138 -2.46 6.37 14.48
CA GLY A 138 -3.61 7.20 14.85
C GLY A 138 -4.98 6.51 14.89
N GLY A 139 -5.08 5.21 14.58
CA GLY A 139 -6.34 4.44 14.63
C GLY A 139 -7.32 4.73 13.48
N THR A 140 -6.97 5.62 12.53
CA THR A 140 -7.80 5.97 11.37
C THR A 140 -7.34 5.28 10.08
N TRP A 141 -6.07 4.92 9.99
CA TRP A 141 -5.50 4.17 8.88
C TRP A 141 -5.46 2.67 9.18
N ALA A 142 -5.70 1.84 8.19
CA ALA A 142 -5.55 0.40 8.30
C ALA A 142 -4.22 -0.06 7.68
N ALA A 143 -3.48 -0.92 8.36
CA ALA A 143 -2.38 -1.63 7.73
C ALA A 143 -2.95 -2.63 6.71
N THR A 144 -2.58 -2.49 5.43
CA THR A 144 -3.15 -3.28 4.35
C THR A 144 -2.28 -4.44 3.92
N HIS A 145 -0.98 -4.27 3.93
CA HIS A 145 0.02 -5.26 3.57
C HIS A 145 1.40 -4.76 3.99
N ALA A 146 2.42 -5.61 3.90
CA ALA A 146 3.80 -5.14 3.97
C ALA A 146 4.63 -5.72 2.82
N PHE A 147 5.52 -4.89 2.27
CA PHE A 147 6.67 -5.41 1.55
C PHE A 147 7.46 -6.29 2.52
N VAL A 148 7.94 -7.42 2.07
CA VAL A 148 8.85 -8.27 2.83
C VAL A 148 10.12 -8.49 2.02
N ALA A 149 11.27 -8.23 2.64
CA ALA A 149 12.55 -8.43 2.01
C ALA A 149 12.88 -9.92 1.92
N ALA A 150 12.82 -10.47 0.71
CA ALA A 150 13.27 -11.80 0.43
C ALA A 150 14.78 -11.81 0.10
N LEU A 151 15.46 -12.88 0.50
CA LEU A 151 16.79 -13.20 0.06
C LEU A 151 16.67 -14.10 -1.17
N SER A 152 17.02 -13.57 -2.34
CA SER A 152 16.85 -14.25 -3.63
C SER A 152 18.17 -14.45 -4.33
N TRP A 153 18.30 -15.56 -5.04
CA TRP A 153 19.55 -15.95 -5.75
C TRP A 153 19.27 -16.59 -7.10
N ASN A 154 20.30 -16.57 -7.94
CA ASN A 154 20.35 -17.35 -9.18
C ASN A 154 20.87 -18.76 -8.88
N THR A 155 20.08 -19.77 -9.22
CA THR A 155 20.37 -21.18 -8.90
C THR A 155 21.50 -21.80 -9.76
N ASP A 156 21.87 -21.17 -10.89
CA ASP A 156 23.04 -21.57 -11.69
C ASP A 156 24.33 -20.99 -11.12
N LEU A 157 24.27 -20.02 -10.21
CA LEU A 157 25.41 -19.31 -9.65
C LEU A 157 25.64 -19.54 -8.16
N VAL A 158 24.61 -20.05 -7.44
CA VAL A 158 24.64 -20.33 -6.01
C VAL A 158 24.15 -21.74 -5.77
N ASP A 159 25.07 -22.65 -5.52
CA ASP A 159 24.78 -24.09 -5.36
C ASP A 159 24.07 -24.42 -4.03
N THR A 160 24.39 -23.66 -2.98
CA THR A 160 23.82 -23.88 -1.65
C THR A 160 22.83 -22.77 -1.34
N ALA A 161 21.56 -23.13 -1.09
CA ALA A 161 20.52 -22.19 -0.74
C ALA A 161 20.92 -21.35 0.50
N PRO A 162 20.96 -20.02 0.39
CA PRO A 162 21.25 -19.15 1.53
C PRO A 162 20.07 -19.16 2.51
N THR A 163 20.35 -18.95 3.80
CA THR A 163 19.35 -18.96 4.87
C THR A 163 19.23 -17.63 5.59
N SER A 164 20.26 -16.80 5.48
CA SER A 164 20.31 -15.50 6.19
C SER A 164 21.21 -14.51 5.46
N ALA A 165 21.15 -13.25 5.89
CA ALA A 165 22.04 -12.22 5.38
C ALA A 165 23.54 -12.47 5.69
N ALA A 166 23.87 -13.30 6.68
CA ALA A 166 25.26 -13.66 6.97
C ALA A 166 25.92 -14.39 5.79
N ASP A 167 25.14 -15.14 5.01
CA ASP A 167 25.62 -15.91 3.86
C ASP A 167 26.15 -15.02 2.73
N LEU A 168 25.74 -13.72 2.68
CA LEU A 168 26.29 -12.71 1.76
C LEU A 168 27.79 -12.47 1.94
N LEU A 169 28.34 -12.81 3.11
CA LEU A 169 29.75 -12.61 3.41
C LEU A 169 30.62 -13.79 2.95
N SER A 170 30.05 -14.78 2.26
CA SER A 170 30.81 -15.87 1.67
C SER A 170 31.82 -15.34 0.64
N PRO A 171 33.11 -15.77 0.69
CA PRO A 171 34.13 -15.32 -0.25
C PRO A 171 33.78 -15.57 -1.74
N GLU A 172 32.98 -16.56 -2.03
CA GLU A 172 32.52 -16.89 -3.40
C GLU A 172 31.53 -15.88 -3.98
N LEU A 173 30.91 -15.05 -3.13
CA LEU A 173 30.01 -13.97 -3.53
C LEU A 173 30.72 -12.61 -3.72
N ALA A 174 32.04 -12.56 -3.52
CA ALA A 174 32.82 -11.34 -3.72
C ALA A 174 32.91 -10.93 -5.20
N GLY A 175 33.26 -9.67 -5.45
CA GLY A 175 33.59 -9.18 -6.79
C GLY A 175 32.39 -8.84 -7.66
N GLY A 176 31.33 -8.27 -7.08
CA GLY A 176 30.17 -7.77 -7.83
C GLY A 176 29.09 -8.83 -8.07
N ARG A 177 29.09 -9.89 -7.29
CA ARG A 177 28.06 -10.95 -7.36
C ARG A 177 26.85 -10.68 -6.48
N ILE A 178 26.92 -9.70 -5.57
CA ILE A 178 25.84 -9.29 -4.69
C ILE A 178 25.19 -8.03 -5.24
N GLY A 179 23.86 -7.98 -5.30
CA GLY A 179 23.08 -6.79 -5.60
C GLY A 179 22.49 -6.19 -4.35
N LEU A 180 22.62 -4.88 -4.19
CA LEU A 180 22.08 -4.12 -3.05
C LEU A 180 21.23 -2.94 -3.51
N PRO A 181 20.16 -2.58 -2.77
CA PRO A 181 19.36 -1.40 -3.09
C PRO A 181 20.10 -0.10 -2.71
N ASN A 182 19.92 0.96 -3.50
CA ASN A 182 20.45 2.28 -3.20
C ASN A 182 19.58 2.98 -2.13
N PRO A 183 20.12 3.33 -0.94
CA PRO A 183 19.38 4.00 0.11
C PRO A 183 18.95 5.43 -0.25
N ASP A 184 19.49 6.03 -1.33
CA ASP A 184 19.05 7.35 -1.80
C ASP A 184 17.65 7.34 -2.39
N THR A 185 17.15 6.16 -2.80
CA THR A 185 15.84 6.03 -3.46
C THR A 185 14.67 6.01 -2.49
N SER A 186 14.87 5.58 -1.24
CA SER A 186 13.82 5.55 -0.20
C SER A 186 14.40 5.52 1.21
N PRO A 187 13.82 6.25 2.17
CA PRO A 187 14.14 6.09 3.60
C PRO A 187 13.91 4.68 4.14
N SER A 188 12.95 3.93 3.58
CA SER A 188 12.69 2.55 3.99
C SER A 188 13.88 1.61 3.73
N ILE A 189 14.69 1.90 2.71
CA ILE A 189 15.93 1.15 2.44
C ILE A 189 16.99 1.43 3.52
N VAL A 190 17.03 2.64 4.07
CA VAL A 190 17.90 2.94 5.23
C VAL A 190 17.52 2.07 6.42
N GLN A 191 16.22 1.91 6.67
CA GLN A 191 15.73 1.05 7.77
C GLN A 191 16.04 -0.42 7.52
N PHE A 192 15.91 -0.89 6.27
CA PHE A 192 16.34 -2.23 5.90
C PHE A 192 17.79 -2.49 6.29
N TYR A 193 18.72 -1.60 5.95
CA TYR A 193 20.11 -1.72 6.33
C TYR A 193 20.34 -1.65 7.85
N ALA A 194 19.63 -0.75 8.53
CA ALA A 194 19.67 -0.67 9.99
C ALA A 194 19.20 -1.98 10.65
N ASN A 195 18.17 -2.61 10.10
CA ASN A 195 17.72 -3.93 10.55
C ASN A 195 18.78 -5.02 10.31
N MET A 196 19.45 -4.98 9.16
CA MET A 196 20.56 -5.90 8.89
C MET A 196 21.71 -5.72 9.89
N GLU A 197 22.13 -4.49 10.18
CA GLU A 197 23.18 -4.22 11.18
C GLU A 197 22.75 -4.64 12.59
N LYS A 198 21.48 -4.41 12.94
CA LYS A 198 20.92 -4.87 14.21
C LYS A 198 20.98 -6.40 14.35
N ALA A 199 20.71 -7.14 13.26
CA ALA A 199 20.68 -8.59 13.24
C ALA A 199 22.08 -9.22 13.11
N GLN A 200 22.99 -8.61 12.34
CA GLN A 200 24.27 -9.20 11.95
C GLN A 200 25.51 -8.55 12.63
N GLY A 201 25.29 -7.45 13.36
CA GLY A 201 26.34 -6.68 14.01
C GLY A 201 26.64 -5.35 13.30
N PRO A 202 27.16 -4.36 14.05
CA PRO A 202 27.34 -2.98 13.58
C PRO A 202 28.42 -2.83 12.47
N ASP A 203 29.29 -3.81 12.29
CA ASP A 203 30.32 -3.87 11.25
C ASP A 203 29.85 -4.60 9.97
N PHE A 204 28.59 -5.00 9.92
CA PHE A 204 28.08 -5.81 8.81
C PHE A 204 28.18 -5.10 7.45
N LEU A 205 27.86 -3.81 7.40
CA LEU A 205 27.95 -3.04 6.15
C LEU A 205 29.38 -2.87 5.66
N GLU A 206 30.37 -2.69 6.54
CA GLU A 206 31.79 -2.64 6.18
C GLU A 206 32.27 -3.98 5.56
N ARG A 207 31.86 -5.09 6.18
CA ARG A 207 32.17 -6.43 5.70
C ARG A 207 31.47 -6.72 4.35
N LEU A 208 30.23 -6.23 4.19
CA LEU A 208 29.48 -6.37 2.95
C LEU A 208 30.08 -5.48 1.83
N ALA A 209 30.56 -4.27 2.16
CA ALA A 209 31.27 -3.41 1.23
C ALA A 209 32.59 -4.04 0.72
N ALA A 210 33.28 -4.81 1.59
CA ALA A 210 34.48 -5.56 1.19
C ALA A 210 34.20 -6.63 0.12
N GLN A 211 32.96 -7.12 -0.03
CA GLN A 211 32.52 -8.00 -1.10
C GLN A 211 32.37 -7.29 -2.44
N LYS A 212 32.46 -5.94 -2.49
CA LYS A 212 32.30 -5.10 -3.68
C LYS A 212 30.93 -5.32 -4.36
N PRO A 213 29.80 -5.15 -3.67
CA PRO A 213 28.47 -5.35 -4.25
C PRO A 213 28.18 -4.35 -5.36
N ARG A 214 27.18 -4.64 -6.19
CA ARG A 214 26.61 -3.71 -7.16
C ARG A 214 25.40 -3.02 -6.55
N ILE A 215 25.25 -1.71 -6.80
CA ILE A 215 24.16 -0.90 -6.24
C ILE A 215 23.13 -0.63 -7.32
N TYR A 216 21.86 -0.88 -7.00
CA TYR A 216 20.73 -0.75 -7.93
C TYR A 216 19.72 0.28 -7.43
N SER A 217 19.05 0.96 -8.36
CA SER A 217 18.08 2.02 -8.08
C SER A 217 16.64 1.51 -7.85
N SER A 218 16.36 0.23 -8.14
CA SER A 218 15.03 -0.35 -7.93
C SER A 218 15.08 -1.85 -7.67
N THR A 219 14.09 -2.37 -6.94
CA THR A 219 13.90 -3.81 -6.71
C THR A 219 13.72 -4.56 -8.02
N ALA A 220 13.01 -3.97 -8.99
CA ALA A 220 12.78 -4.60 -10.29
C ALA A 220 14.10 -4.84 -11.05
N THR A 221 15.03 -3.87 -11.03
CA THR A 221 16.34 -4.03 -11.67
C THR A 221 17.21 -5.06 -10.96
N VAL A 222 17.13 -5.16 -9.63
CA VAL A 222 17.79 -6.23 -8.87
C VAL A 222 17.27 -7.61 -9.29
N MET A 223 15.95 -7.78 -9.34
CA MET A 223 15.33 -9.07 -9.71
C MET A 223 15.70 -9.48 -11.14
N GLN A 224 15.71 -8.52 -12.09
CA GLN A 224 16.19 -8.77 -13.45
C GLN A 224 17.66 -9.18 -13.50
N ALA A 225 18.52 -8.54 -12.71
CA ALA A 225 19.94 -8.85 -12.63
C ALA A 225 20.19 -10.27 -12.06
N ILE A 226 19.38 -10.71 -11.08
CA ILE A 226 19.42 -12.10 -10.57
C ILE A 226 18.96 -13.07 -11.68
N ALA A 227 17.81 -12.81 -12.30
CA ALA A 227 17.23 -13.70 -13.30
C ALA A 227 18.13 -13.88 -14.53
N SER A 228 18.87 -12.84 -14.92
CA SER A 228 19.82 -12.88 -16.04
C SER A 228 21.20 -13.45 -15.68
N GLY A 229 21.49 -13.68 -14.39
CA GLY A 229 22.81 -14.09 -13.91
C GLY A 229 23.86 -12.97 -13.88
N GLU A 230 23.45 -11.70 -14.01
CA GLU A 230 24.35 -10.55 -13.84
C GLU A 230 24.90 -10.45 -12.42
N ILE A 231 24.06 -10.78 -11.43
CA ILE A 231 24.42 -10.98 -10.02
C ILE A 231 23.94 -12.34 -9.53
N ALA A 232 24.58 -12.84 -8.51
CA ALA A 232 24.26 -14.15 -7.95
C ALA A 232 23.15 -14.08 -6.89
N ILE A 233 23.08 -13.00 -6.10
CA ILE A 233 22.25 -12.92 -4.90
C ILE A 233 21.89 -11.48 -4.52
N SER A 234 20.74 -11.30 -3.89
CA SER A 234 20.36 -10.05 -3.22
C SER A 234 19.50 -10.31 -1.98
N PRO A 235 19.72 -9.59 -0.89
CA PRO A 235 18.89 -9.67 0.31
C PRO A 235 17.66 -8.75 0.26
N TYR A 236 17.42 -8.06 -0.84
CA TYR A 236 16.35 -7.08 -0.99
C TYR A 236 15.61 -7.26 -2.30
N THR A 237 14.72 -8.25 -2.33
CA THR A 237 13.80 -8.50 -3.44
C THR A 237 12.39 -8.71 -2.88
N GLN A 238 11.40 -8.70 -3.76
CA GLN A 238 10.16 -9.42 -3.47
C GLN A 238 10.39 -10.93 -3.71
N PRO A 239 9.54 -11.81 -3.16
CA PRO A 239 9.54 -13.22 -3.54
C PRO A 239 9.47 -13.39 -5.07
N MET A 240 10.47 -14.05 -5.66
CA MET A 240 10.60 -14.19 -7.13
C MET A 240 9.73 -15.33 -7.68
N VAL A 241 8.46 -15.34 -7.30
CA VAL A 241 7.50 -16.42 -7.62
C VAL A 241 7.22 -16.46 -9.12
N ASP A 242 6.98 -15.32 -9.75
CA ASP A 242 6.62 -15.23 -11.16
C ASP A 242 7.79 -15.60 -12.05
N GLU A 243 8.99 -15.12 -11.72
CA GLU A 243 10.23 -15.43 -12.44
C GLU A 243 10.55 -16.92 -12.38
N LYS A 244 10.41 -17.51 -11.18
CA LYS A 244 10.58 -18.96 -10.97
C LYS A 244 9.54 -19.76 -11.75
N ALA A 245 8.27 -19.37 -11.73
CA ALA A 245 7.20 -20.01 -12.50
C ALA A 245 7.39 -19.87 -14.03
N ALA A 246 8.02 -18.78 -14.48
CA ALA A 246 8.40 -18.57 -15.88
C ALA A 246 9.64 -19.38 -16.29
N GLY A 247 10.27 -20.12 -15.39
CA GLY A 247 11.43 -20.98 -15.66
C GLY A 247 12.77 -20.27 -15.58
N ALA A 248 12.83 -19.06 -14.99
CA ALA A 248 14.11 -18.42 -14.69
C ALA A 248 14.88 -19.26 -13.63
N PRO A 249 16.23 -19.32 -13.71
CA PRO A 249 17.03 -20.05 -12.74
C PRO A 249 17.17 -19.25 -11.43
N VAL A 250 16.05 -19.07 -10.73
CA VAL A 250 15.99 -18.28 -9.50
C VAL A 250 15.28 -19.03 -8.39
N ASP A 251 15.70 -18.77 -7.17
CA ASP A 251 14.98 -19.17 -5.96
C ASP A 251 15.05 -18.08 -4.91
N TYR A 252 14.25 -18.21 -3.85
CA TYR A 252 14.19 -17.23 -2.77
C TYR A 252 13.81 -17.89 -1.46
N VAL A 253 14.17 -17.23 -0.36
CA VAL A 253 13.71 -17.53 0.99
C VAL A 253 13.32 -16.22 1.69
N ILE A 254 12.35 -16.28 2.57
CA ILE A 254 12.07 -15.22 3.53
C ILE A 254 12.69 -15.65 4.85
N PRO A 255 13.82 -15.05 5.26
CA PRO A 255 14.47 -15.41 6.52
C PRO A 255 13.56 -15.14 7.71
N GLU A 256 13.72 -15.90 8.79
CA GLU A 256 13.07 -15.59 10.06
C GLU A 256 13.44 -14.18 10.51
N GLY A 257 12.44 -13.40 10.91
CA GLY A 257 12.63 -11.98 11.26
C GLY A 257 13.02 -11.09 10.08
N ALA A 258 12.73 -11.51 8.84
CA ALA A 258 12.95 -10.68 7.66
C ALA A 258 12.35 -9.28 7.85
N TRP A 259 13.05 -8.27 7.33
CA TRP A 259 12.54 -6.90 7.41
C TRP A 259 11.33 -6.71 6.49
N GLY A 260 10.34 -5.96 6.98
CA GLY A 260 9.17 -5.56 6.22
C GLY A 260 8.81 -4.09 6.41
N ALA A 261 8.20 -3.50 5.39
CA ALA A 261 7.66 -2.15 5.41
C ALA A 261 6.15 -2.20 5.18
N SER A 262 5.39 -1.73 6.17
CA SER A 262 3.94 -1.67 6.11
C SER A 262 3.46 -0.62 5.12
N SER A 263 2.32 -0.91 4.49
CA SER A 263 1.52 0.05 3.76
C SER A 263 0.17 0.22 4.43
N PHE A 264 -0.36 1.43 4.35
CA PHE A 264 -1.58 1.82 5.03
C PHE A 264 -2.63 2.27 4.03
N GLY A 265 -3.88 1.98 4.31
CA GLY A 265 -5.02 2.38 3.49
C GLY A 265 -6.10 3.06 4.31
N GLY A 266 -6.81 3.97 3.67
CA GLY A 266 -7.95 4.68 4.26
C GLY A 266 -8.88 5.24 3.20
N VAL A 267 -10.10 5.57 3.60
CA VAL A 267 -11.08 6.29 2.78
C VAL A 267 -10.86 7.78 3.01
N LEU A 268 -10.55 8.52 1.94
CA LEU A 268 -10.26 9.95 2.04
C LEU A 268 -11.50 10.74 2.51
N THR A 269 -11.29 11.77 3.34
CA THR A 269 -12.36 12.66 3.79
C THR A 269 -12.99 13.46 2.64
N THR A 270 -12.31 13.54 1.50
CA THR A 270 -12.78 14.18 0.27
C THR A 270 -13.37 13.22 -0.75
N ALA A 271 -13.53 11.92 -0.38
CA ALA A 271 -14.03 10.88 -1.27
C ALA A 271 -15.39 11.25 -1.90
N PRO A 272 -15.52 11.15 -3.25
CA PRO A 272 -16.81 11.32 -3.91
C PRO A 272 -17.79 10.19 -3.60
N ASN A 273 -17.29 8.97 -3.40
CA ASN A 273 -18.06 7.74 -3.18
C ASN A 273 -17.61 7.06 -1.87
N PRO A 274 -17.85 7.69 -0.70
CA PRO A 274 -17.27 7.23 0.57
C PRO A 274 -17.84 5.89 1.03
N ASN A 275 -19.10 5.56 0.70
CA ASN A 275 -19.69 4.27 1.08
C ASN A 275 -19.06 3.13 0.27
N ALA A 276 -18.84 3.30 -1.04
CA ALA A 276 -18.11 2.35 -1.88
C ALA A 276 -16.65 2.22 -1.41
N GLY A 277 -16.02 3.33 -0.99
CA GLY A 277 -14.69 3.34 -0.38
C GLY A 277 -14.61 2.51 0.89
N GLN A 278 -15.57 2.66 1.83
CA GLN A 278 -15.63 1.87 3.05
C GLN A 278 -15.86 0.38 2.77
N LEU A 279 -16.76 0.05 1.84
CA LEU A 279 -17.02 -1.34 1.44
C LEU A 279 -15.77 -1.96 0.77
N PHE A 280 -15.04 -1.20 -0.04
CA PHE A 280 -13.80 -1.65 -0.66
C PHE A 280 -12.71 -1.88 0.40
N LEU A 281 -12.55 -0.97 1.35
CA LEU A 281 -11.56 -1.11 2.42
C LEU A 281 -11.89 -2.32 3.31
N ASP A 282 -13.15 -2.52 3.68
CA ASP A 282 -13.57 -3.73 4.42
C ASP A 282 -13.28 -5.01 3.64
N TYR A 283 -13.56 -5.04 2.33
CA TYR A 283 -13.20 -6.18 1.48
C TYR A 283 -11.69 -6.41 1.45
N LEU A 284 -10.89 -5.36 1.27
CA LEU A 284 -9.43 -5.46 1.30
C LEU A 284 -8.93 -6.07 2.62
N LEU A 285 -9.52 -5.70 3.76
CA LEU A 285 -9.14 -6.20 5.08
C LEU A 285 -9.72 -7.59 5.40
N SER A 286 -10.69 -8.07 4.61
CA SER A 286 -11.26 -9.41 4.78
C SER A 286 -10.25 -10.51 4.39
N ARG A 287 -10.50 -11.74 4.84
CA ARG A 287 -9.69 -12.90 4.44
C ARG A 287 -9.60 -13.06 2.92
N GLU A 288 -10.72 -12.89 2.23
CA GLU A 288 -10.82 -13.04 0.77
C GLU A 288 -9.99 -11.96 0.05
N GLY A 289 -10.18 -10.69 0.43
CA GLY A 289 -9.44 -9.56 -0.14
C GLY A 289 -7.95 -9.66 0.14
N GLN A 290 -7.56 -10.02 1.36
CA GLN A 290 -6.16 -10.23 1.73
C GLN A 290 -5.54 -11.39 0.95
N SER A 291 -6.24 -12.51 0.77
CA SER A 291 -5.73 -13.62 -0.05
C SER A 291 -5.50 -13.18 -1.51
N ALA A 292 -6.42 -12.41 -2.09
CA ALA A 292 -6.26 -11.90 -3.46
C ALA A 292 -5.13 -10.88 -3.60
N PHE A 293 -4.89 -10.06 -2.56
CA PHE A 293 -3.97 -8.93 -2.62
C PHE A 293 -2.54 -9.28 -2.19
N THR A 294 -2.38 -10.12 -1.14
CA THR A 294 -1.06 -10.35 -0.56
C THR A 294 -0.35 -11.59 -1.10
N ALA A 295 -1.10 -12.61 -1.50
CA ALA A 295 -0.49 -13.84 -2.01
C ALA A 295 0.05 -13.66 -3.43
N PRO A 296 1.23 -14.18 -3.72
CA PRO A 296 2.25 -14.71 -2.81
C PRO A 296 3.36 -13.69 -2.48
N LYS A 297 3.17 -12.39 -2.74
CA LYS A 297 4.25 -11.39 -2.80
C LYS A 297 4.39 -10.49 -1.58
N TYR A 298 3.31 -10.32 -0.83
CA TYR A 298 3.28 -9.42 0.33
C TYR A 298 3.05 -10.18 1.62
N ALA A 299 3.50 -9.62 2.72
CA ALA A 299 3.05 -10.05 4.03
C ALA A 299 1.65 -9.47 4.31
N THR A 300 0.85 -10.27 5.02
CA THR A 300 -0.52 -9.95 5.40
C THR A 300 -0.62 -9.56 6.88
N PRO A 301 -1.46 -8.56 7.23
CA PRO A 301 -1.79 -8.27 8.62
C PRO A 301 -2.74 -9.30 9.25
N ARG A 302 -3.25 -10.27 8.49
CA ARG A 302 -4.15 -11.31 9.00
C ARG A 302 -3.42 -12.60 9.34
N THR A 303 -3.90 -13.29 10.36
CA THR A 303 -3.34 -14.57 10.83
C THR A 303 -3.96 -15.80 10.15
N ASP A 304 -5.04 -15.60 9.36
CA ASP A 304 -5.85 -16.67 8.75
C ASP A 304 -5.80 -16.71 7.21
N VAL A 305 -4.80 -16.04 6.61
CA VAL A 305 -4.59 -16.01 5.16
C VAL A 305 -3.48 -16.95 4.75
N ASP A 306 -3.82 -17.96 3.96
CA ASP A 306 -2.87 -18.89 3.38
C ASP A 306 -2.26 -18.34 2.08
N GLY A 307 -0.98 -18.64 1.84
CA GLY A 307 -0.29 -18.31 0.59
C GLY A 307 0.27 -16.90 0.49
N ALA A 308 0.06 -16.03 1.50
CA ALA A 308 0.81 -14.78 1.63
C ALA A 308 2.32 -15.07 1.79
N ALA A 309 3.17 -14.10 1.46
CA ALA A 309 4.62 -14.25 1.61
C ALA A 309 5.01 -14.51 3.08
N ALA A 310 4.36 -13.81 4.01
CA ALA A 310 4.48 -14.00 5.46
C ALA A 310 3.25 -13.42 6.16
N ALA A 311 3.05 -13.76 7.43
CA ALA A 311 2.20 -12.97 8.33
C ALA A 311 3.05 -11.89 9.02
N PHE A 312 2.43 -10.78 9.44
CA PHE A 312 3.14 -9.68 10.12
C PHE A 312 3.91 -10.15 11.36
N GLU A 313 3.40 -11.14 12.07
CA GLU A 313 4.05 -11.75 13.24
C GLU A 313 5.39 -12.45 12.94
N GLN A 314 5.61 -12.83 11.69
CA GLN A 314 6.80 -13.57 11.24
C GLN A 314 7.93 -12.68 10.75
N ILE A 315 7.68 -11.36 10.65
CA ILE A 315 8.63 -10.38 10.10
C ILE A 315 8.88 -9.25 11.09
N THR A 316 9.99 -8.55 10.90
CA THR A 316 10.29 -7.34 11.64
C THR A 316 9.75 -6.15 10.86
N LEU A 317 8.59 -5.64 11.27
CA LEU A 317 8.03 -4.41 10.73
C LEU A 317 8.80 -3.19 11.24
N THR A 318 8.81 -2.17 10.42
CA THR A 318 9.47 -0.92 10.77
C THR A 318 8.60 -0.10 11.71
N ASP A 319 9.14 0.34 12.84
CA ASP A 319 8.51 1.31 13.74
C ASP A 319 8.91 2.72 13.27
N GLY A 320 8.07 3.35 12.46
CA GLY A 320 8.28 4.72 11.98
C GLY A 320 9.50 4.91 11.04
N TYR A 321 9.62 6.08 10.42
CA TYR A 321 10.82 6.43 9.66
C TYR A 321 11.89 7.04 10.57
N PRO A 322 13.19 6.79 10.28
CA PRO A 322 14.26 7.47 11.01
C PRO A 322 14.16 8.98 10.78
N GLU A 323 14.56 9.76 11.77
CA GLU A 323 14.69 11.21 11.64
C GLU A 323 15.54 11.58 10.42
N GLN A 324 15.18 12.68 9.72
CA GLN A 324 15.79 13.04 8.42
C GLN A 324 17.31 13.20 8.48
N ASP A 325 17.85 13.70 9.59
CA ASP A 325 19.30 13.81 9.82
C ASP A 325 19.95 12.42 9.91
N LYS A 326 19.35 11.46 10.60
CA LYS A 326 19.84 10.08 10.66
C LYS A 326 19.82 9.40 9.29
N VAL A 327 18.81 9.69 8.47
CA VAL A 327 18.75 9.22 7.07
C VAL A 327 19.91 9.81 6.26
N ALA A 328 20.16 11.11 6.40
CA ALA A 328 21.25 11.79 5.69
C ALA A 328 22.64 11.26 6.11
N ASP A 329 22.87 11.07 7.40
CA ASP A 329 24.12 10.52 7.95
C ASP A 329 24.36 9.10 7.45
N PHE A 330 23.31 8.26 7.47
CA PHE A 330 23.41 6.90 6.96
C PHE A 330 23.77 6.88 5.46
N ARG A 331 23.11 7.69 4.64
CA ARG A 331 23.40 7.80 3.20
C ARG A 331 24.83 8.23 2.93
N ALA A 332 25.33 9.20 3.68
CA ALA A 332 26.73 9.65 3.58
C ALA A 332 27.72 8.52 3.93
N ARG A 333 27.46 7.78 5.04
CA ARG A 333 28.25 6.60 5.43
C ARG A 333 28.18 5.50 4.35
N PHE A 334 27.00 5.14 3.90
CA PHE A 334 26.81 4.12 2.86
C PHE A 334 27.61 4.47 1.58
N LYS A 335 27.49 5.72 1.13
CA LYS A 335 28.25 6.21 -0.02
C LYS A 335 29.76 6.08 0.17
N SER A 336 30.28 6.42 1.33
CA SER A 336 31.72 6.30 1.64
C SER A 336 32.23 4.87 1.70
N LEU A 337 31.34 3.90 1.98
CA LEU A 337 31.71 2.48 2.05
C LEU A 337 31.61 1.78 0.68
N MET A 338 30.62 2.14 -0.12
CA MET A 338 30.25 1.40 -1.33
C MET A 338 30.86 1.93 -2.62
N PHE A 339 31.33 3.21 -2.59
CA PHE A 339 31.91 3.92 -3.76
C PHE A 339 33.29 4.51 -3.46
#